data_294e5ed9d64b4b6601594c9fdea739d3
#
_entry.id   294e5ed9d64b4b6601594c9fdea739d3
#
_cell.length_a   1.000
_cell.length_b   1.000
_cell.length_c   1.000
_cell.angle_alpha   90.00
_cell.angle_beta   90.00
_cell.angle_gamma   90.00
#
_symmetry.space_group_name_H-M   'P 1'
#
loop_
_entity.id
_entity.type
_entity.pdbx_description
1 polymer ?
#
loop_
_entity_poly.entity_id
_entity_poly.type
_entity_poly.pdbx_seq_one_letter_code
_entity_poly.pdbx_strand_id
1 'polypeptide(L)' 'MQWTDQAEAAVKKVPFFVRKKVRTRVEKEAAEAGRTRITLSDVNATQARYLKKMQNEVRGYQV' A
#
# COMPACT_ATOMS: atom_id res chain seq x y z
N MET A 1 12.78 -0.55 -9.13
CA MET A 1 11.83 0.53 -8.84
C MET A 1 12.34 1.37 -7.69
N GLN A 2 12.22 2.70 -7.80
CA GLN A 2 12.78 3.62 -6.80
C GLN A 2 11.69 4.11 -5.85
N TRP A 3 12.03 4.19 -4.57
CA TRP A 3 11.14 4.70 -3.54
C TRP A 3 11.64 6.08 -3.11
N THR A 4 10.73 7.04 -2.99
CA THR A 4 11.07 8.35 -2.43
C THR A 4 11.22 8.22 -0.91
N ASP A 5 11.92 9.18 -0.30
CA ASP A 5 12.10 9.17 1.15
C ASP A 5 10.75 9.23 1.88
N GLN A 6 9.82 10.00 1.34
CA GLN A 6 8.48 10.13 1.92
C GLN A 6 7.71 8.82 1.82
N ALA A 7 7.82 8.11 0.70
CA ALA A 7 7.16 6.82 0.52
C ALA A 7 7.73 5.78 1.50
N GLU A 8 9.04 5.74 1.65
CA GLU A 8 9.68 4.84 2.61
C GLU A 8 9.27 5.14 4.05
N ALA A 9 9.21 6.42 4.41
CA ALA A 9 8.77 6.83 5.74
C ALA A 9 7.34 6.39 6.02
N ALA A 10 6.46 6.50 5.03
CA ALA A 10 5.06 6.07 5.16
C ALA A 10 4.96 4.56 5.38
N VAL A 11 5.75 3.78 4.64
CA VAL A 11 5.75 2.32 4.78
C VAL A 11 6.31 1.89 6.14
N LYS A 12 7.27 2.64 6.67
CA LYS A 12 7.84 2.33 7.99
C LYS A 12 6.83 2.44 9.13
N LYS A 13 5.74 3.17 8.94
CA LYS A 13 4.67 3.27 9.93
C LYS A 13 3.82 1.99 9.98
N VAL A 14 3.90 1.17 8.98
CA VAL A 14 3.20 -0.11 8.92
C VAL A 14 3.97 -1.14 9.76
N PRO A 15 3.29 -2.03 10.52
CA PRO A 15 3.98 -3.10 11.25
C PRO A 15 4.90 -3.89 10.32
N PHE A 16 6.09 -4.26 10.83
CA PHE A 16 7.11 -4.84 9.97
C PHE A 16 6.65 -6.14 9.28
N PHE A 17 5.80 -6.92 9.94
CA PHE A 17 5.38 -8.20 9.38
C PHE A 17 4.43 -8.08 8.20
N VAL A 18 3.76 -6.92 8.03
CA VAL A 18 2.94 -6.65 6.84
C VAL A 18 3.62 -5.71 5.86
N ARG A 19 4.76 -5.12 6.25
CA ARG A 19 5.46 -4.12 5.44
C ARG A 19 5.86 -4.68 4.08
N LYS A 20 6.35 -5.88 4.05
CA LYS A 20 6.77 -6.52 2.80
C LYS A 20 5.60 -6.67 1.83
N LYS A 21 4.44 -7.07 2.34
CA LYS A 21 3.24 -7.21 1.51
C LYS A 21 2.79 -5.87 0.96
N VAL A 22 2.83 -4.84 1.80
CA VAL A 22 2.45 -3.48 1.37
C VAL A 22 3.40 -3.00 0.28
N ARG A 23 4.70 -3.15 0.47
CA ARG A 23 5.69 -2.73 -0.54
C ARG A 23 5.46 -3.45 -1.87
N THR A 24 5.27 -4.74 -1.83
CA THR A 24 5.02 -5.53 -3.04
C THR A 24 3.76 -5.04 -3.76
N ARG A 25 2.71 -4.77 -3.02
CA ARG A 25 1.45 -4.29 -3.60
C ARG A 25 1.61 -2.90 -4.22
N VAL A 26 2.28 -1.99 -3.52
CA VAL A 26 2.52 -0.64 -4.04
C VAL A 26 3.33 -0.69 -5.33
N GLU A 27 4.38 -1.50 -5.35
CA GLU A 27 5.22 -1.65 -6.54
C GLU A 27 4.44 -2.25 -7.70
N LYS A 28 3.59 -3.23 -7.43
CA LYS A 28 2.77 -3.85 -8.46
C LYS A 28 1.81 -2.83 -9.08
N GLU A 29 1.13 -2.05 -8.26
CA GLU A 29 0.19 -1.04 -8.75
C GLU A 29 0.90 0.06 -9.52
N ALA A 30 2.07 0.50 -9.07
CA ALA A 30 2.84 1.50 -9.78
C ALA A 30 3.31 0.98 -11.13
N ALA A 31 3.75 -0.27 -11.19
CA ALA A 31 4.19 -0.90 -12.45
C ALA A 31 3.03 -1.01 -13.43
N GLU A 32 1.86 -1.38 -12.96
CA GLU A 32 0.65 -1.45 -13.79
C GLU A 32 0.26 -0.09 -14.36
N ALA A 33 0.56 0.98 -13.61
CA ALA A 33 0.32 2.35 -14.05
C ALA A 33 1.45 2.91 -14.92
N GLY A 34 2.47 2.09 -15.21
CA GLY A 34 3.60 2.51 -16.04
C GLY A 34 4.60 3.41 -15.34
N ARG A 35 4.61 3.44 -14.01
CA ARG A 35 5.51 4.28 -13.23
C ARG A 35 6.70 3.47 -12.72
N THR A 36 7.85 4.16 -12.61
CA THR A 36 9.09 3.54 -12.11
C THR A 36 9.49 4.07 -10.73
N ARG A 37 8.73 5.02 -10.20
CA ARG A 37 9.02 5.65 -8.91
C ARG A 37 7.79 5.55 -8.01
N ILE A 38 8.03 5.18 -6.76
CA ILE A 38 6.99 5.09 -5.74
C ILE A 38 7.00 6.40 -4.94
N THR A 39 5.87 7.10 -4.91
CA THR A 39 5.71 8.34 -4.14
C THR A 39 4.82 8.11 -2.93
N LEU A 40 4.76 9.10 -2.03
CA LEU A 40 3.85 9.06 -0.89
C LEU A 40 2.41 8.86 -1.33
N SER A 41 2.02 9.50 -2.42
CA SER A 41 0.66 9.36 -2.98
C SER A 41 0.35 7.91 -3.36
N ASP A 42 1.32 7.21 -3.95
CA ASP A 42 1.15 5.79 -4.31
C ASP A 42 0.93 4.93 -3.07
N VAL A 43 1.72 5.16 -2.02
CA VAL A 43 1.60 4.41 -0.77
C VAL A 43 0.23 4.67 -0.13
N ASN A 44 -0.19 5.93 -0.06
CA ASN A 44 -1.47 6.29 0.52
C ASN A 44 -2.64 5.68 -0.24
N ALA A 45 -2.59 5.69 -1.56
CA ALA A 45 -3.65 5.10 -2.39
C ALA A 45 -3.77 3.60 -2.14
N THR A 46 -2.64 2.90 -2.08
CA THR A 46 -2.63 1.46 -1.82
C THR A 46 -3.14 1.14 -0.42
N GLN A 47 -2.70 1.89 0.58
CA GLN A 47 -3.16 1.69 1.95
C GLN A 47 -4.67 1.93 2.08
N ALA A 48 -5.19 2.95 1.42
CA ALA A 48 -6.62 3.25 1.46
C ALA A 48 -7.43 2.09 0.86
N ARG A 49 -6.97 1.53 -0.25
CA ARG A 49 -7.64 0.38 -0.87
C ARG A 49 -7.59 -0.84 0.01
N TYR A 50 -6.44 -1.08 0.62
CA TYR A 50 -6.25 -2.24 1.50
C TYR A 50 -7.16 -2.17 2.72
N LEU A 51 -7.23 -1.01 3.37
CA LEU A 51 -8.08 -0.80 4.53
C LEU A 51 -9.56 -0.91 4.17
N LYS A 52 -9.95 -0.37 3.03
CA LYS A 52 -11.33 -0.44 2.56
C LYS A 52 -11.76 -1.89 2.32
N LYS A 53 -10.87 -2.68 1.72
CA LYS A 53 -11.15 -4.11 1.50
C LYS A 53 -11.33 -4.86 2.80
N MET A 54 -10.48 -4.58 3.79
CA MET A 54 -10.59 -5.19 5.11
C MET A 54 -11.92 -4.83 5.79
N GLN A 55 -12.34 -3.59 5.70
CA GLN A 55 -13.60 -3.15 6.27
C GLN A 55 -14.79 -3.86 5.63
N ASN A 56 -14.75 -4.05 4.32
CA ASN A 56 -15.81 -4.78 3.62
C ASN A 56 -15.88 -6.23 4.06
N GLU A 57 -14.74 -6.87 4.26
CA GLU A 57 -14.68 -8.24 4.72
C GLU A 57 -15.26 -8.37 6.14
N VAL A 58 -14.92 -7.44 7.02
CA VAL A 58 -15.43 -7.42 8.39
C VAL A 58 -16.94 -7.25 8.39
N ARG A 59 -17.47 -6.37 7.54
CA ARG A 59 -18.91 -6.19 7.43
C ARG A 59 -19.61 -7.47 6.97
N GLY A 60 -18.98 -8.21 6.06
CA GLY A 60 -19.52 -9.49 5.60
C GLY A 60 -19.67 -10.48 6.72
N TYR A 61 -18.78 -10.47 7.69
CA TYR A 61 -18.84 -11.35 8.83
C TYR A 61 -19.89 -10.96 9.87
N GLN A 62 -20.30 -9.72 9.88
CA GLN A 62 -21.28 -9.24 10.87
C GLN A 62 -22.73 -9.39 10.43
N VAL A 63 -22.92 -9.78 9.20
CA VAL A 63 -24.25 -10.08 8.69
C VAL A 63 -24.64 -11.52 9.02
#